data_61d1599af541bafec3f675a149ebeee9
#
_entry.id   61d1599af541bafec3f675a149ebeee9
#
_cell.length_a   1.000
_cell.length_b   1.000
_cell.length_c   1.000
_cell.angle_alpha   90.00
_cell.angle_beta   90.00
_cell.angle_gamma   90.00
#
_symmetry.space_group_name_H-M   'P 1'
#
loop_
_entity.id
_entity.type
_entity.pdbx_description
1 polymer ?
#
loop_
_entity_poly.entity_id
_entity_poly.type
_entity_poly.pdbx_seq_one_letter_code
_entity_poly.pdbx_strand_id
1 'polypeptide(L)'
;WAPRVRAAAWLAGGPPAFRLLVDAPWPFSDRDYAIAPSLEEDAGKLLVFWDGATERLPPPAKGVVRISRVRGGFSFDQEAGAGTIRVVYTHESDLGGRLPRWAEDGSNRRGPIGVLRGLGRALSRGTLQGPLLREP
;
A
#
# COMPACT_ATOMS: atom_id res chain seq x y z
N TRP A 1 -1.42 -6.27 8.37
CA TRP A 1 0.06 -6.26 8.37
C TRP A 1 0.66 -4.90 7.96
N ALA A 2 -0.05 -4.15 7.15
CA ALA A 2 0.38 -2.82 6.73
C ALA A 2 0.28 -1.85 7.94
N PRO A 3 1.38 -1.20 8.31
CA PRO A 3 1.40 -0.30 9.46
C PRO A 3 0.48 0.90 9.18
N ARG A 4 -0.27 1.31 10.20
CA ARG A 4 -1.20 2.46 10.17
C ARG A 4 -2.40 2.33 9.22
N VAL A 5 -2.57 1.23 8.49
CA VAL A 5 -3.81 1.00 7.77
C VAL A 5 -4.90 0.64 8.76
N ARG A 6 -5.86 1.55 8.91
CA ARG A 6 -7.00 1.42 9.81
C ARG A 6 -8.15 0.65 9.20
N ALA A 7 -8.36 0.86 7.90
CA ALA A 7 -9.41 0.18 7.15
C ALA A 7 -9.01 0.01 5.69
N ALA A 8 -9.46 -1.08 5.09
CA ALA A 8 -9.38 -1.34 3.67
C ALA A 8 -10.71 -1.90 3.19
N ALA A 9 -11.19 -1.43 2.05
CA ALA A 9 -12.46 -1.88 1.46
C ALA A 9 -12.36 -1.89 -0.07
N TRP A 10 -12.87 -2.95 -0.69
CA TRP A 10 -13.01 -3.03 -2.13
C TRP A 10 -13.98 -1.99 -2.65
N LEU A 11 -13.68 -1.42 -3.80
CA LEU A 11 -14.57 -0.51 -4.51
C LEU A 11 -15.49 -1.31 -5.43
N ALA A 12 -16.78 -1.04 -5.33
CA ALA A 12 -17.76 -1.62 -6.24
C ALA A 12 -17.65 -0.99 -7.64
N GLY A 13 -17.97 -1.79 -8.65
CA GLY A 13 -18.00 -1.38 -10.06
C GLY A 13 -16.62 -1.10 -10.67
N GLY A 14 -16.40 -1.55 -11.89
CA GLY A 14 -15.16 -1.38 -12.64
C GLY A 14 -14.03 -2.32 -12.24
N PRO A 15 -12.79 -2.06 -12.72
CA PRO A 15 -11.64 -2.89 -12.43
C PRO A 15 -11.36 -3.01 -10.94
N PRO A 16 -10.72 -4.10 -10.49
CA PRO A 16 -10.37 -4.28 -9.07
C PRO A 16 -9.62 -3.08 -8.52
N ALA A 17 -10.15 -2.50 -7.47
CA ALA A 17 -9.51 -1.42 -6.72
C ALA A 17 -10.00 -1.44 -5.27
N PHE A 18 -9.20 -0.92 -4.37
CA PHE A 18 -9.61 -0.80 -2.98
C PHE A 18 -9.19 0.52 -2.35
N ARG A 19 -10.06 1.01 -1.50
CA ARG A 19 -9.81 2.17 -0.66
C ARG A 19 -8.99 1.77 0.55
N LEU A 20 -8.06 2.62 0.93
CA LEU A 20 -7.31 2.54 2.16
C LEU A 20 -7.58 3.79 3.00
N LEU A 21 -7.81 3.59 4.29
CA LEU A 21 -7.82 4.64 5.31
C LEU A 21 -6.60 4.44 6.19
N VAL A 22 -5.76 5.47 6.30
CA VAL A 22 -4.48 5.42 7.00
C VAL A 22 -4.47 6.42 8.13
N ASP A 23 -4.14 5.94 9.33
CA ASP A 23 -3.99 6.79 10.49
C ASP A 23 -2.74 7.68 10.35
N ALA A 24 -2.92 8.96 10.65
CA ALA A 24 -1.81 9.88 10.82
C ALA A 24 -1.60 10.20 12.31
N PRO A 25 -0.34 10.42 12.73
CA PRO A 25 -0.09 10.84 14.10
C PRO A 25 -0.65 12.25 14.33
N TRP A 26 -1.24 12.45 15.50
CA TRP A 26 -1.62 13.81 15.92
C TRP A 26 -0.42 14.78 15.78
N PRO A 27 -0.61 16.02 15.27
CA PRO A 27 -1.87 16.70 15.00
C PRO A 27 -2.40 16.56 13.56
N PHE A 28 -1.95 15.58 12.80
CA PHE A 28 -2.33 15.42 11.41
C PHE A 28 -3.62 14.63 11.26
N SER A 29 -4.42 15.01 10.28
CA SER A 29 -5.64 14.28 9.89
C SER A 29 -5.29 12.93 9.29
N ASP A 30 -6.19 11.95 9.40
CA ASP A 30 -6.09 10.69 8.67
C ASP A 30 -6.09 10.93 7.16
N ARG A 31 -5.57 9.98 6.40
CA ARG A 31 -5.52 10.02 4.94
C ARG A 31 -6.32 8.89 4.35
N ASP A 32 -6.97 9.19 3.21
CA ASP A 32 -7.54 8.15 2.39
C ASP A 32 -7.06 8.24 0.94
N TYR A 33 -7.05 7.10 0.29
CA TYR A 33 -6.75 6.95 -1.12
C TYR A 33 -7.30 5.61 -1.64
N ALA A 34 -7.36 5.47 -2.95
CA ALA A 34 -7.63 4.17 -3.56
C ALA A 34 -6.50 3.78 -4.49
N ILE A 35 -6.27 2.48 -4.60
CA ILE A 35 -5.31 1.88 -5.51
C ILE A 35 -5.95 0.77 -6.32
N ALA A 36 -5.53 0.64 -7.57
CA ALA A 36 -5.87 -0.45 -8.48
C ALA A 36 -4.63 -1.34 -8.63
N PRO A 37 -4.63 -2.54 -8.02
CA PRO A 37 -3.49 -3.45 -8.11
C PRO A 37 -3.47 -4.19 -9.44
N SER A 38 -2.28 -4.48 -9.91
CA SER A 38 -1.98 -5.35 -11.04
C SER A 38 -0.90 -6.36 -10.64
N LEU A 39 -0.96 -7.53 -11.26
CA LEU A 39 -0.03 -8.62 -11.01
C LEU A 39 0.60 -9.04 -12.34
N GLU A 40 1.92 -9.13 -12.36
CA GLU A 40 2.68 -9.64 -13.51
C GLU A 40 3.70 -10.65 -13.04
N GLU A 41 3.94 -11.65 -13.86
CA GLU A 41 5.02 -12.61 -13.67
C GLU A 41 5.98 -12.50 -14.87
N ASP A 42 7.23 -12.22 -14.59
CA ASP A 42 8.27 -12.06 -15.58
C ASP A 42 9.56 -12.78 -15.15
N ALA A 43 10.02 -13.74 -15.97
CA ALA A 43 11.29 -14.46 -15.78
C ALA A 43 11.53 -14.98 -14.36
N GLY A 44 10.48 -15.50 -13.69
CA GLY A 44 10.54 -16.01 -12.32
C GLY A 44 10.48 -14.94 -11.23
N LYS A 45 10.20 -13.70 -11.63
CA LYS A 45 9.88 -12.60 -10.71
C LYS A 45 8.39 -12.38 -10.65
N LEU A 46 7.86 -12.21 -9.46
CA LEU A 46 6.49 -11.78 -9.27
C LEU A 46 6.48 -10.27 -9.00
N LEU A 47 5.74 -9.54 -9.82
CA LEU A 47 5.57 -8.09 -9.71
C LEU A 47 4.13 -7.79 -9.30
N VAL A 48 3.98 -7.13 -8.17
CA VAL A 48 2.69 -6.57 -7.73
C VAL A 48 2.85 -5.07 -7.75
N PHE A 49 2.14 -4.39 -8.62
CA PHE A 49 2.19 -2.95 -8.68
C PHE A 49 0.79 -2.36 -8.61
N TRP A 50 0.69 -1.10 -8.30
CA TRP A 50 -0.57 -0.37 -8.25
C TRP A 50 -0.40 1.06 -8.67
N ASP A 51 -1.43 1.54 -9.34
CA ASP A 51 -1.66 2.95 -9.62
C ASP A 51 -2.82 3.48 -8.75
N GLY A 52 -2.86 4.79 -8.59
CA GLY A 52 -3.95 5.45 -7.92
C GLY A 52 -5.26 5.28 -8.67
N ALA A 53 -6.33 5.03 -7.93
CA ALA A 53 -7.71 4.99 -8.40
C ALA A 53 -8.60 5.92 -7.55
N THR A 54 -8.01 6.99 -7.06
CA THR A 54 -8.60 7.90 -6.07
C THR A 54 -9.78 8.68 -6.63
N GLU A 55 -9.82 8.91 -7.92
CA GLU A 55 -10.95 9.52 -8.65
C GLU A 55 -12.26 8.72 -8.53
N ARG A 56 -12.16 7.44 -8.20
CA ARG A 56 -13.33 6.56 -7.97
C ARG A 56 -13.93 6.72 -6.58
N LEU A 57 -13.28 7.46 -5.69
CA LEU A 57 -13.76 7.66 -4.32
C LEU A 57 -14.73 8.84 -4.24
N PRO A 58 -15.77 8.75 -3.40
CA PRO A 58 -16.58 9.91 -3.05
C PRO A 58 -15.71 10.97 -2.34
N PRO A 59 -16.21 12.20 -2.18
CA PRO A 59 -15.50 13.21 -1.40
C PRO A 59 -15.02 12.65 -0.04
N PRO A 60 -13.85 13.06 0.45
CA PRO A 60 -13.33 12.55 1.71
C PRO A 60 -14.24 12.95 2.88
N ALA A 61 -14.30 12.08 3.89
CA ALA A 61 -15.03 12.37 5.12
C ALA A 61 -14.42 13.59 5.84
N LYS A 62 -15.23 14.25 6.68
CA LYS A 62 -14.75 15.36 7.50
C LYS A 62 -13.55 14.92 8.35
N GLY A 63 -12.47 15.70 8.30
CA GLY A 63 -11.24 15.41 9.03
C GLY A 63 -10.31 14.38 8.35
N VAL A 64 -10.63 13.95 7.14
CA VAL A 64 -9.78 13.07 6.34
C VAL A 64 -9.21 13.84 5.15
N VAL A 65 -7.92 13.72 4.91
CA VAL A 65 -7.21 14.32 3.77
C VAL A 65 -7.05 13.30 2.66
N ARG A 66 -7.49 13.65 1.45
CA ARG A 66 -7.34 12.82 0.27
C ARG A 66 -5.91 12.89 -0.29
N ILE A 67 -5.27 11.72 -0.46
CA ILE A 67 -4.07 11.57 -1.26
C ILE A 67 -4.49 11.46 -2.72
N SER A 68 -4.07 12.38 -3.57
CA SER A 68 -4.51 12.43 -4.97
C SER A 68 -3.66 11.56 -5.88
N ARG A 69 -2.37 11.43 -5.59
CA ARG A 69 -1.43 10.61 -6.36
C ARG A 69 -0.78 9.57 -5.47
N VAL A 70 -0.88 8.34 -5.88
CA VAL A 70 -0.21 7.21 -5.25
C VAL A 70 0.13 6.17 -6.31
N ARG A 71 1.33 5.65 -6.28
CA ARG A 71 1.75 4.50 -7.06
C ARG A 71 2.83 3.73 -6.32
N GLY A 72 3.00 2.48 -6.65
CA GLY A 72 4.03 1.68 -6.02
C GLY A 72 3.95 0.23 -6.40
N GLY A 73 4.73 -0.59 -5.72
CA GLY A 73 4.73 -2.02 -5.97
C GLY A 73 5.66 -2.79 -5.07
N PHE A 74 5.52 -4.09 -5.20
CA PHE A 74 6.48 -5.07 -4.71
C PHE A 74 7.04 -5.84 -5.88
N SER A 75 8.34 -6.12 -5.87
CA SER A 75 8.91 -7.19 -6.66
C SER A 75 9.44 -8.29 -5.75
N PHE A 76 9.13 -9.52 -6.11
CA PHE A 76 9.58 -10.73 -5.42
C PHE A 76 10.48 -11.49 -6.37
N ASP A 77 11.73 -11.69 -6.02
CA ASP A 77 12.76 -12.33 -6.84
C ASP A 77 13.33 -13.51 -6.05
N GLN A 78 13.18 -14.71 -6.60
CA GLN A 78 13.71 -15.90 -5.96
C GLN A 78 15.22 -15.96 -6.20
N GLU A 79 16.02 -15.94 -5.14
CA GLU A 79 17.47 -16.08 -5.25
C GLU A 79 17.83 -17.54 -5.51
N ALA A 80 18.47 -17.78 -6.65
CA ALA A 80 18.86 -19.13 -7.08
C ALA A 80 19.76 -19.80 -6.01
N GLY A 81 19.34 -20.99 -5.55
CA GLY A 81 20.13 -21.82 -4.63
C GLY A 81 20.08 -21.42 -3.16
N ALA A 82 19.48 -20.28 -2.80
CA ALA A 82 19.48 -19.80 -1.41
C ALA A 82 18.21 -20.12 -0.62
N GLY A 83 17.12 -20.54 -1.27
CA GLY A 83 15.83 -20.74 -0.61
C GLY A 83 15.25 -19.43 -0.03
N THR A 84 15.77 -18.29 -0.46
CA THR A 84 15.37 -16.94 -0.04
C THR A 84 14.70 -16.18 -1.17
N ILE A 85 13.85 -15.25 -0.77
CA ILE A 85 13.17 -14.33 -1.71
C ILE A 85 13.63 -12.92 -1.39
N ARG A 86 14.16 -12.24 -2.40
CA ARG A 86 14.42 -10.81 -2.33
C ARG A 86 13.11 -10.06 -2.57
N VAL A 87 12.77 -9.17 -1.66
CA VAL A 87 11.60 -8.31 -1.79
C VAL A 87 12.05 -6.87 -1.91
N VAL A 88 11.62 -6.19 -2.98
CA VAL A 88 11.80 -4.76 -3.16
C VAL A 88 10.43 -4.09 -3.08
N TYR A 89 10.33 -3.04 -2.30
CA TYR A 89 9.15 -2.21 -2.17
C TYR A 89 9.42 -0.81 -2.68
N THR A 90 8.57 -0.34 -3.59
CA THR A 90 8.59 1.02 -4.10
C THR A 90 7.27 1.70 -3.78
N HIS A 91 7.32 2.97 -3.41
CA HIS A 91 6.12 3.76 -3.12
C HIS A 91 6.37 5.23 -3.40
N GLU A 92 5.44 5.83 -4.12
CA GLU A 92 5.41 7.26 -4.40
C GLU A 92 3.99 7.76 -4.11
N SER A 93 3.88 8.81 -3.32
CA SER A 93 2.60 9.46 -3.08
C SER A 93 2.80 10.92 -2.75
N ASP A 94 1.81 11.76 -3.10
CA ASP A 94 1.66 13.02 -2.39
C ASP A 94 1.02 12.70 -1.03
N LEU A 95 1.44 13.36 0.00
CA LEU A 95 0.87 13.12 1.34
C LEU A 95 -0.42 13.92 1.57
N GLY A 96 -0.84 14.71 0.60
CA GLY A 96 -2.00 15.56 0.66
C GLY A 96 -1.91 16.64 1.75
N GLY A 97 -2.56 17.78 1.50
CA GLY A 97 -2.57 18.89 2.44
C GLY A 97 -1.21 19.58 2.63
N ARG A 98 -1.10 20.40 3.70
CA ARG A 98 0.16 21.06 4.07
C ARG A 98 0.82 20.29 5.21
N LEU A 99 1.94 19.67 4.91
CA LEU A 99 2.77 19.00 5.91
C LEU A 99 4.10 19.74 6.09
N PRO A 100 4.60 19.86 7.31
CA PRO A 100 5.97 20.32 7.52
C PRO A 100 6.97 19.28 6.98
N ARG A 101 8.11 19.75 6.44
CA ARG A 101 9.16 18.88 5.87
C ARG A 101 9.59 17.74 6.79
N TRP A 102 9.71 17.99 8.10
CA TRP A 102 10.07 16.95 9.06
C TRP A 102 9.07 15.79 9.13
N ALA A 103 7.77 16.07 8.89
CA ALA A 103 6.74 15.04 8.86
C ALA A 103 6.78 14.24 7.56
N GLU A 104 7.05 14.90 6.44
CA GLU A 104 7.27 14.25 5.13
C GLU A 104 8.50 13.34 5.18
N ASP A 105 9.64 13.84 5.65
CA ASP A 105 10.88 13.08 5.80
C ASP A 105 10.71 11.88 6.73
N GLY A 106 9.98 12.05 7.83
CA GLY A 106 9.66 10.97 8.75
C GLY A 106 8.82 9.87 8.12
N SER A 107 7.82 10.23 7.32
CA SER A 107 6.97 9.29 6.58
C SER A 107 7.75 8.55 5.51
N ASN A 108 8.55 9.26 4.73
CA ASN A 108 9.33 8.70 3.62
C ASN A 108 10.41 7.72 4.08
N ARG A 109 10.99 7.90 5.26
CA ARG A 109 12.00 6.99 5.79
C ARG A 109 11.43 5.81 6.56
N ARG A 110 10.43 6.04 7.40
CA ARG A 110 9.90 5.01 8.33
C ARG A 110 8.79 4.17 7.71
N GLY A 111 8.01 4.75 6.80
CA GLY A 111 6.90 4.09 6.14
C GLY A 111 7.31 2.81 5.42
N PRO A 112 8.23 2.89 4.44
CA PRO A 112 8.68 1.71 3.68
C PRO A 112 9.28 0.61 4.55
N ILE A 113 10.10 0.96 5.54
CA ILE A 113 10.68 0.00 6.48
C ILE A 113 9.58 -0.69 7.29
N GLY A 114 8.58 0.05 7.73
CA GLY A 114 7.43 -0.50 8.45
C GLY A 114 6.63 -1.49 7.61
N VAL A 115 6.41 -1.19 6.33
CA VAL A 115 5.71 -2.07 5.37
C VAL A 115 6.48 -3.37 5.18
N LEU A 116 7.78 -3.31 4.88
CA LEU A 116 8.61 -4.51 4.69
C LEU A 116 8.69 -5.37 5.94
N ARG A 117 8.85 -4.77 7.11
CA ARG A 117 8.84 -5.49 8.39
C ARG A 117 7.48 -6.13 8.68
N GLY A 118 6.39 -5.42 8.36
CA GLY A 118 5.04 -5.94 8.49
C GLY A 118 4.80 -7.14 7.59
N LEU A 119 5.21 -7.06 6.33
CA LEU A 119 5.13 -8.14 5.36
C LEU A 119 5.94 -9.36 5.84
N GLY A 120 7.19 -9.17 6.25
CA GLY A 120 8.03 -10.27 6.76
C GLY A 120 7.40 -10.98 7.95
N ARG A 121 6.82 -10.25 8.90
CA ARG A 121 6.09 -10.86 10.03
C ARG A 121 4.84 -11.62 9.59
N ALA A 122 4.11 -11.10 8.62
CA ALA A 122 2.90 -11.76 8.11
C ALA A 122 3.23 -13.07 7.39
N LEU A 123 4.28 -13.06 6.58
CA LEU A 123 4.81 -14.26 5.90
C LEU A 123 5.27 -15.32 6.92
N SER A 124 6.07 -14.93 7.91
CA SER A 124 6.58 -15.85 8.94
C SER A 124 5.47 -16.48 9.80
N ARG A 125 4.33 -15.81 9.96
CA ARG A 125 3.18 -16.30 10.74
C ARG A 125 2.16 -17.06 9.90
N GLY A 126 2.34 -17.20 8.60
CA GLY A 126 1.35 -17.77 7.69
C GLY A 126 0.02 -16.99 7.65
N THR A 127 0.01 -15.75 8.13
CA THR A 127 -1.22 -14.93 8.24
C THR A 127 -1.68 -14.36 6.90
N LEU A 128 -0.94 -14.60 5.82
CA LEU A 128 -1.36 -14.24 4.46
C LEU A 128 -2.20 -15.35 3.78
N GLN A 129 -2.69 -16.31 4.55
CA GLN A 129 -3.70 -17.28 4.10
C GLN A 129 -5.08 -16.60 4.09
N GLY A 130 -5.31 -15.77 3.12
CA GLY A 130 -6.62 -15.20 2.86
C GLY A 130 -6.94 -15.28 1.37
N PRO A 131 -8.22 -15.33 0.98
CA PRO A 131 -8.59 -15.31 -0.43
C PRO A 131 -8.38 -13.93 -1.03
N LEU A 132 -7.11 -13.50 -1.13
CA LEU A 132 -6.77 -12.23 -1.77
C LEU A 132 -7.04 -12.23 -3.28
N LEU A 133 -7.43 -13.38 -3.84
CA LEU A 133 -7.64 -13.56 -5.27
C LEU A 133 -8.89 -14.40 -5.59
N ARG A 134 -9.92 -14.41 -4.75
CA ARG A 134 -11.24 -14.82 -5.23
C ARG A 134 -11.80 -13.63 -6.00
N GLU A 135 -11.77 -13.75 -7.30
CA GLU A 135 -12.56 -12.91 -8.19
C GLU A 135 -14.02 -12.89 -7.72
N PRO A 136 -14.69 -11.70 -7.86
CA PRO A 136 -16.11 -11.59 -7.55
C PRO A 136 -16.96 -12.49 -8.41
#